data_04ff3adcc64bd72e7a11a04fdb599071
#
_entry.id   04ff3adcc64bd72e7a11a04fdb599071
#
_cell.length_a   1.000
_cell.length_b   1.000
_cell.length_c   1.000
_cell.angle_alpha   90.00
_cell.angle_beta   90.00
_cell.angle_gamma   90.00
#
_symmetry.space_group_name_H-M   'P 1'
#
loop_
_entity.id
_entity.type
_entity.pdbx_description
1 polymer ?
#
loop_
_entity_poly.entity_id
_entity_poly.type
_entity_poly.pdbx_seq_one_letter_code
_entity_poly.pdbx_strand_id
1 'polypeptide(L)'
;MTTKTLKIECGTEILISESDFDLIAGCKWRMNKSYARTYKKENGKEVRVFMHRLIVNAKQGEIVDHINRVKTDNRRENLRIVSSLTNCLNRNPSLNKISKYKGVTKQKNGWQVYVNGKYVGFFKSETDAAMAYDKRVIEVFGNVATTNKELGLL
;
A
#
# COMPACT_ATOMS: atom_id res chain seq x y z
N MET A 1 -17.72 -5.77 -10.45
CA MET A 1 -17.47 -7.11 -9.87
C MET A 1 -18.19 -7.20 -8.55
N THR A 2 -18.88 -8.31 -8.29
CA THR A 2 -19.56 -8.54 -7.01
C THR A 2 -18.54 -8.76 -5.90
N THR A 3 -18.83 -8.18 -4.70
CA THR A 3 -17.95 -8.25 -3.53
C THR A 3 -18.56 -9.20 -2.50
N LYS A 4 -17.74 -10.06 -1.93
CA LYS A 4 -18.07 -10.86 -0.75
C LYS A 4 -17.27 -10.41 0.47
N THR A 5 -17.86 -10.55 1.64
CA THR A 5 -17.19 -10.36 2.92
C THR A 5 -16.90 -11.70 3.56
N LEU A 6 -15.63 -11.98 3.83
CA LEU A 6 -15.20 -13.15 4.58
C LEU A 6 -14.91 -12.74 6.02
N LYS A 7 -15.66 -13.30 6.97
CA LYS A 7 -15.37 -13.13 8.40
C LYS A 7 -14.45 -14.26 8.87
N ILE A 8 -13.27 -13.93 9.38
CA ILE A 8 -12.28 -14.88 9.87
C ILE A 8 -12.38 -15.07 11.39
N GLU A 9 -11.69 -16.08 11.95
CA GLU A 9 -11.81 -16.53 13.37
C GLU A 9 -11.70 -15.39 14.41
N CYS A 10 -10.91 -14.36 14.18
CA CYS A 10 -10.78 -13.22 15.10
C CYS A 10 -11.86 -12.14 14.93
N GLY A 11 -12.90 -12.40 14.13
CA GLY A 11 -13.98 -11.43 13.86
C GLY A 11 -13.64 -10.38 12.79
N THR A 12 -12.42 -10.35 12.27
CA THR A 12 -12.04 -9.40 11.21
C THR A 12 -12.77 -9.73 9.92
N GLU A 13 -13.34 -8.70 9.29
CA GLU A 13 -13.98 -8.78 7.99
C GLU A 13 -12.99 -8.44 6.88
N ILE A 14 -12.95 -9.28 5.86
CA ILE A 14 -12.07 -9.15 4.70
C ILE A 14 -12.93 -9.08 3.44
N LEU A 15 -12.75 -8.04 2.65
CA LEU A 15 -13.41 -7.89 1.36
C LEU A 15 -12.64 -8.67 0.28
N ILE A 16 -13.36 -9.39 -0.55
CA ILE A 16 -12.83 -10.17 -1.67
C ILE A 16 -13.74 -10.05 -2.87
N SER A 17 -13.21 -10.27 -4.07
CA SER A 17 -14.03 -10.47 -5.26
C SER A 17 -14.73 -11.81 -5.18
N GLU A 18 -16.00 -11.89 -5.56
CA GLU A 18 -16.77 -13.15 -5.53
C GLU A 18 -16.11 -14.25 -6.34
N SER A 19 -15.50 -13.90 -7.47
CA SER A 19 -14.75 -14.84 -8.31
C SER A 19 -13.55 -15.52 -7.64
N ASP A 20 -13.05 -14.95 -6.53
CA ASP A 20 -11.90 -15.48 -5.79
C ASP A 20 -12.32 -16.28 -4.55
N PHE A 21 -13.64 -16.39 -4.29
CA PHE A 21 -14.15 -17.03 -3.08
C PHE A 21 -13.71 -18.50 -2.99
N ASP A 22 -13.86 -19.29 -4.05
CA ASP A 22 -13.52 -20.71 -4.06
C ASP A 22 -12.02 -20.96 -3.86
N LEU A 23 -11.18 -20.03 -4.32
CA LEU A 23 -9.72 -20.08 -4.13
C LEU A 23 -9.31 -20.02 -2.66
N ILE A 24 -10.11 -19.31 -1.83
CA ILE A 24 -9.77 -19.01 -0.44
C ILE A 24 -10.68 -19.70 0.59
N ALA A 25 -11.89 -20.15 0.20
CA ALA A 25 -12.90 -20.68 1.12
C ALA A 25 -12.44 -21.92 1.91
N GLY A 26 -11.62 -22.78 1.30
CA GLY A 26 -11.09 -23.99 1.94
C GLY A 26 -9.94 -23.78 2.91
N CYS A 27 -9.52 -22.52 3.16
CA CYS A 27 -8.36 -22.21 3.98
C CYS A 27 -8.75 -21.63 5.35
N LYS A 28 -8.06 -22.01 6.41
CA LYS A 28 -8.16 -21.36 7.73
C LYS A 28 -7.32 -20.09 7.75
N TRP A 29 -7.98 -18.95 7.62
CA TRP A 29 -7.31 -17.64 7.60
C TRP A 29 -7.16 -17.06 9.00
N ARG A 30 -5.99 -16.47 9.27
CA ARG A 30 -5.67 -15.75 10.51
C ARG A 30 -4.98 -14.43 10.19
N MET A 31 -5.16 -13.42 11.04
CA MET A 31 -4.43 -12.17 10.90
C MET A 31 -2.97 -12.33 11.35
N ASN A 32 -2.06 -11.79 10.56
CA ASN A 32 -0.69 -11.52 10.95
C ASN A 32 -0.41 -10.04 10.77
N LYS A 33 -0.35 -9.31 11.87
CA LYS A 33 -0.41 -7.84 11.86
C LYS A 33 -1.65 -7.38 11.09
N SER A 34 -1.47 -6.77 9.92
CA SER A 34 -2.56 -6.23 9.10
C SER A 34 -2.96 -7.13 7.92
N TYR A 35 -2.34 -8.31 7.76
CA TYR A 35 -2.56 -9.17 6.59
C TYR A 35 -3.19 -10.50 6.98
N ALA A 36 -4.16 -10.96 6.16
CA ALA A 36 -4.68 -12.32 6.26
C ALA A 36 -3.67 -13.33 5.71
N ARG A 37 -3.39 -14.38 6.47
CA ARG A 37 -2.50 -15.47 6.11
C ARG A 37 -3.07 -16.83 6.48
N THR A 38 -2.61 -17.85 5.76
CA THR A 38 -2.82 -19.28 6.09
C THR A 38 -1.51 -20.03 5.94
N TYR A 39 -1.54 -21.32 6.21
CA TYR A 39 -0.46 -22.25 5.88
C TYR A 39 -0.98 -23.29 4.90
N LYS A 40 -0.17 -23.62 3.91
CA LYS A 40 -0.39 -24.75 2.97
C LYS A 40 0.79 -25.70 3.03
N LYS A 41 0.54 -26.99 2.83
CA LYS A 41 1.62 -27.96 2.69
C LYS A 41 2.10 -27.98 1.23
N GLU A 42 3.38 -27.71 1.02
CA GLU A 42 4.07 -27.81 -0.27
C GLU A 42 5.31 -28.71 -0.07
N ASN A 43 5.38 -29.80 -0.82
CA ASN A 43 6.50 -30.77 -0.71
C ASN A 43 6.76 -31.23 0.74
N GLY A 44 5.70 -31.49 1.51
CA GLY A 44 5.78 -31.95 2.91
C GLY A 44 6.11 -30.87 3.94
N LYS A 45 6.36 -29.62 3.53
CA LYS A 45 6.67 -28.49 4.41
C LYS A 45 5.48 -27.52 4.49
N GLU A 46 5.28 -26.94 5.68
CA GLU A 46 4.31 -25.86 5.84
C GLU A 46 4.87 -24.54 5.27
N VAL A 47 4.18 -24.00 4.29
CA VAL A 47 4.50 -22.72 3.66
C VAL A 47 3.45 -21.70 4.05
N ARG A 48 3.90 -20.53 4.51
CA ARG A 48 3.02 -19.41 4.82
C ARG A 48 2.54 -18.72 3.55
N VAL A 49 1.23 -18.60 3.39
CA VAL A 49 0.58 -17.98 2.24
C VAL A 49 -0.23 -16.78 2.70
N PHE A 50 -0.02 -15.63 2.08
CA PHE A 50 -0.83 -14.42 2.30
C PHE A 50 -1.96 -14.35 1.28
N MET A 51 -3.17 -13.94 1.72
CA MET A 51 -4.38 -13.90 0.88
C MET A 51 -4.20 -13.05 -0.38
N HIS A 52 -3.75 -11.81 -0.23
CA HIS A 52 -3.52 -10.89 -1.35
C HIS A 52 -2.54 -11.47 -2.38
N ARG A 53 -1.51 -12.21 -1.95
CA ARG A 53 -0.56 -12.84 -2.86
C ARG A 53 -1.18 -14.03 -3.59
N LEU A 54 -1.99 -14.82 -2.89
CA LEU A 54 -2.70 -15.97 -3.47
C LEU A 54 -3.68 -15.50 -4.56
N ILE A 55 -4.47 -14.46 -4.29
CA ILE A 55 -5.47 -13.93 -5.22
C ILE A 55 -4.85 -13.46 -6.53
N VAL A 56 -3.73 -12.72 -6.49
CA VAL A 56 -3.06 -12.24 -7.72
C VAL A 56 -2.01 -13.22 -8.27
N ASN A 57 -1.89 -14.41 -7.67
CA ASN A 57 -0.91 -15.43 -8.04
C ASN A 57 0.54 -14.88 -8.10
N ALA A 58 0.91 -14.09 -7.07
CA ALA A 58 2.21 -13.43 -7.02
C ALA A 58 3.36 -14.43 -6.83
N LYS A 59 4.38 -14.32 -7.68
CA LYS A 59 5.60 -15.13 -7.62
C LYS A 59 6.51 -14.69 -6.47
N GLN A 60 7.46 -15.57 -6.10
CA GLN A 60 8.49 -15.22 -5.12
C GLN A 60 9.26 -13.96 -5.57
N GLY A 61 9.44 -13.01 -4.63
CA GLY A 61 10.11 -11.73 -4.91
C GLY A 61 9.19 -10.61 -5.42
N GLU A 62 8.00 -10.93 -5.95
CA GLU A 62 7.04 -9.90 -6.36
C GLU A 62 6.40 -9.22 -5.14
N ILE A 63 6.16 -7.92 -5.25
CA ILE A 63 5.51 -7.11 -4.23
C ILE A 63 4.06 -6.90 -4.64
N VAL A 64 3.12 -7.26 -3.75
CA VAL A 64 1.70 -6.97 -3.94
C VAL A 64 1.32 -5.76 -3.10
N ASP A 65 0.70 -4.77 -3.73
CA ASP A 65 0.26 -3.52 -3.12
C ASP A 65 -1.28 -3.45 -3.11
N HIS A 66 -1.84 -2.86 -2.05
CA HIS A 66 -3.26 -2.51 -1.96
C HIS A 66 -3.42 -1.06 -2.39
N ILE A 67 -4.10 -0.83 -3.52
CA ILE A 67 -4.24 0.50 -4.14
C ILE A 67 -4.83 1.51 -3.15
N ASN A 68 -5.90 1.11 -2.44
CA ASN A 68 -6.54 1.95 -1.41
C ASN A 68 -5.85 1.91 -0.03
N ARG A 69 -4.74 1.17 0.13
CA ARG A 69 -3.96 0.99 1.37
C ARG A 69 -4.70 0.25 2.51
N VAL A 70 -5.91 -0.24 2.27
CA VAL A 70 -6.70 -1.03 3.22
C VAL A 70 -6.33 -2.51 3.06
N LYS A 71 -5.59 -3.06 4.04
CA LYS A 71 -5.00 -4.42 3.97
C LYS A 71 -6.03 -5.55 4.09
N THR A 72 -7.23 -5.24 4.52
CA THR A 72 -8.37 -6.16 4.56
C THR A 72 -9.24 -6.12 3.31
N ASP A 73 -8.97 -5.20 2.37
CA ASP A 73 -9.64 -5.15 1.08
C ASP A 73 -8.82 -5.91 0.04
N ASN A 74 -9.06 -7.21 -0.05
CA ASN A 74 -8.37 -8.12 -0.97
C ASN A 74 -9.16 -8.35 -2.27
N ARG A 75 -10.03 -7.42 -2.67
CA ARG A 75 -10.66 -7.48 -3.99
C ARG A 75 -9.60 -7.36 -5.08
N ARG A 76 -9.74 -8.15 -6.14
CA ARG A 76 -8.76 -8.21 -7.23
C ARG A 76 -8.47 -6.84 -7.85
N GLU A 77 -9.49 -6.00 -8.00
CA GLU A 77 -9.39 -4.63 -8.50
C GLU A 77 -8.57 -3.68 -7.61
N ASN A 78 -8.45 -4.02 -6.31
CA ASN A 78 -7.66 -3.27 -5.33
C ASN A 78 -6.23 -3.79 -5.17
N LEU A 79 -5.89 -4.90 -5.81
CA LEU A 79 -4.57 -5.53 -5.71
C LEU A 79 -3.78 -5.35 -7.01
N ARG A 80 -2.50 -5.03 -6.88
CA ARG A 80 -1.59 -4.94 -8.02
C ARG A 80 -0.20 -5.47 -7.66
N ILE A 81 0.47 -6.09 -8.64
CA ILE A 81 1.88 -6.41 -8.53
C ILE A 81 2.68 -5.17 -8.93
N VAL A 82 3.60 -4.76 -8.08
CA VAL A 82 4.34 -3.50 -8.23
C VAL A 82 5.84 -3.69 -8.03
N SER A 83 6.62 -2.74 -8.55
CA SER A 83 8.03 -2.60 -8.19
C SER A 83 8.20 -2.09 -6.75
N SER A 84 9.39 -2.28 -6.17
CA SER A 84 9.73 -1.71 -4.86
C SER A 84 9.54 -0.20 -4.82
N LEU A 85 9.85 0.49 -5.92
CA LEU A 85 9.68 1.93 -6.07
C LEU A 85 8.21 2.33 -5.99
N THR A 86 7.34 1.70 -6.77
CA THR A 86 5.90 1.97 -6.78
C THR A 86 5.29 1.75 -5.40
N ASN A 87 5.64 0.64 -4.73
CA ASN A 87 5.19 0.36 -3.37
C ASN A 87 5.65 1.43 -2.38
N CYS A 88 6.89 1.93 -2.50
CA CYS A 88 7.39 3.03 -1.68
C CYS A 88 6.60 4.33 -1.90
N LEU A 89 6.26 4.63 -3.15
CA LEU A 89 5.49 5.82 -3.54
C LEU A 89 4.03 5.78 -3.06
N ASN A 90 3.47 4.60 -2.81
CA ASN A 90 2.11 4.45 -2.27
C ASN A 90 2.02 4.45 -0.73
N ARG A 91 3.15 4.50 -0.01
CA ARG A 91 3.14 4.53 1.46
C ARG A 91 2.62 5.87 2.01
N ASN A 92 1.97 5.79 3.17
CA ASN A 92 1.65 6.97 3.96
C ASN A 92 2.94 7.64 4.49
N PRO A 93 2.91 8.96 4.78
CA PRO A 93 3.98 9.62 5.52
C PRO A 93 4.26 8.90 6.85
N SER A 94 5.51 8.92 7.29
CA SER A 94 5.87 8.37 8.60
C SER A 94 5.33 9.26 9.72
N LEU A 95 4.65 8.66 10.71
CA LEU A 95 4.10 9.37 11.88
C LEU A 95 5.16 10.06 12.75
N ASN A 96 6.42 9.63 12.65
CA ASN A 96 7.55 10.17 13.46
C ASN A 96 8.30 11.31 12.77
N LYS A 97 7.76 11.92 11.72
CA LYS A 97 8.36 13.06 11.03
C LYS A 97 7.77 14.37 11.56
N ILE A 98 8.58 15.43 11.55
CA ILE A 98 8.16 16.80 11.91
C ILE A 98 7.08 17.30 10.93
N SER A 99 7.21 16.96 9.64
CA SER A 99 6.20 17.26 8.63
C SER A 99 5.15 16.15 8.55
N LYS A 100 3.88 16.55 8.54
CA LYS A 100 2.76 15.63 8.21
C LYS A 100 2.72 15.24 6.73
N TYR A 101 3.39 16.03 5.87
CA TYR A 101 3.37 15.83 4.43
C TYR A 101 4.42 14.84 3.95
N LYS A 102 4.06 14.10 2.92
CA LYS A 102 4.93 13.18 2.23
C LYS A 102 6.00 13.94 1.42
N GLY A 103 7.25 13.47 1.51
CA GLY A 103 8.35 14.04 0.73
C GLY A 103 8.87 15.39 1.25
N VAL A 104 8.30 15.92 2.32
CA VAL A 104 8.68 17.21 2.94
C VAL A 104 9.52 16.97 4.18
N THR A 105 10.61 17.71 4.31
CA THR A 105 11.55 17.63 5.45
C THR A 105 11.84 19.02 6.00
N LYS A 106 11.70 19.20 7.32
CA LYS A 106 12.01 20.47 8.00
C LYS A 106 13.51 20.75 7.96
N GLN A 107 13.84 22.00 7.68
CA GLN A 107 15.18 22.59 7.79
C GLN A 107 15.13 23.82 8.68
N LYS A 108 16.32 24.35 9.06
CA LYS A 108 16.41 25.50 9.96
C LYS A 108 15.52 26.68 9.57
N ASN A 109 15.48 27.02 8.27
CA ASN A 109 14.79 28.20 7.76
C ASN A 109 13.63 27.90 6.79
N GLY A 110 13.16 26.65 6.72
CA GLY A 110 12.08 26.29 5.79
C GLY A 110 11.94 24.78 5.60
N TRP A 111 11.62 24.37 4.41
CA TRP A 111 11.22 23.02 4.06
C TRP A 111 11.88 22.56 2.78
N GLN A 112 12.53 21.42 2.80
CA GLN A 112 13.08 20.74 1.63
C GLN A 112 12.14 19.68 1.11
N VAL A 113 12.10 19.55 -0.21
CA VAL A 113 11.29 18.54 -0.91
C VAL A 113 12.20 17.57 -1.64
N TYR A 114 11.88 16.27 -1.48
CA TYR A 114 12.54 15.17 -2.19
C TYR A 114 11.49 14.23 -2.78
N VAL A 115 11.71 13.82 -4.03
CA VAL A 115 10.93 12.78 -4.72
C VAL A 115 11.89 11.68 -5.14
N ASN A 116 11.68 10.48 -4.62
CA ASN A 116 12.56 9.32 -4.87
C ASN A 116 14.05 9.63 -4.64
N GLY A 117 14.38 10.30 -3.54
CA GLY A 117 15.74 10.69 -3.18
C GLY A 117 16.32 11.86 -3.99
N LYS A 118 15.63 12.36 -5.01
CA LYS A 118 16.05 13.52 -5.79
C LYS A 118 15.50 14.80 -5.18
N TYR A 119 16.38 15.79 -5.02
CA TYR A 119 16.01 17.12 -4.53
C TYR A 119 15.13 17.85 -5.54
N VAL A 120 14.06 18.48 -5.06
CA VAL A 120 13.08 19.22 -5.87
C VAL A 120 13.18 20.71 -5.62
N GLY A 121 13.31 21.13 -4.35
CA GLY A 121 13.38 22.53 -4.00
C GLY A 121 13.35 22.80 -2.50
N PHE A 122 13.51 24.10 -2.15
CA PHE A 122 13.40 24.63 -0.80
C PHE A 122 12.29 25.70 -0.75
N PHE A 123 11.43 25.60 0.26
CA PHE A 123 10.24 26.42 0.41
C PHE A 123 10.16 26.99 1.82
N LYS A 124 9.67 28.20 1.98
CA LYS A 124 9.43 28.81 3.29
C LYS A 124 8.16 28.26 3.94
N SER A 125 7.13 27.97 3.14
CA SER A 125 5.86 27.38 3.56
C SER A 125 5.90 25.84 3.46
N GLU A 126 5.39 25.16 4.48
CA GLU A 126 5.24 23.69 4.48
C GLU A 126 4.22 23.24 3.43
N THR A 127 3.14 24.02 3.26
CA THR A 127 2.09 23.74 2.28
C THR A 127 2.61 23.87 0.85
N ASP A 128 3.41 24.92 0.55
CA ASP A 128 4.02 25.09 -0.77
C ASP A 128 4.99 23.95 -1.09
N ALA A 129 5.73 23.50 -0.09
CA ALA A 129 6.59 22.34 -0.22
C ALA A 129 5.79 21.06 -0.54
N ALA A 130 4.63 20.86 0.10
CA ALA A 130 3.77 19.72 -0.16
C ALA A 130 3.15 19.77 -1.56
N MET A 131 2.72 20.95 -2.03
CA MET A 131 2.23 21.13 -3.40
C MET A 131 3.33 20.88 -4.43
N ALA A 132 4.56 21.33 -4.18
CA ALA A 132 5.69 21.06 -5.05
C ALA A 132 6.04 19.57 -5.12
N TYR A 133 5.92 18.84 -3.99
CA TYR A 133 6.04 17.38 -3.98
C TYR A 133 4.99 16.74 -4.87
N ASP A 134 3.71 17.10 -4.69
CA ASP A 134 2.60 16.51 -5.44
C ASP A 134 2.73 16.75 -6.94
N LYS A 135 3.07 17.99 -7.35
CA LYS A 135 3.35 18.32 -8.75
C LYS A 135 4.48 17.44 -9.31
N ARG A 136 5.61 17.38 -8.60
CA ARG A 136 6.78 16.63 -9.09
C ARG A 136 6.56 15.13 -9.14
N VAL A 137 5.85 14.56 -8.18
CA VAL A 137 5.58 13.12 -8.15
C VAL A 137 4.65 12.70 -9.29
N ILE A 138 3.66 13.54 -9.65
CA ILE A 138 2.77 13.32 -10.79
C ILE A 138 3.55 13.39 -12.11
N GLU A 139 4.42 14.40 -12.27
CA GLU A 139 5.26 14.55 -13.46
C GLU A 139 6.16 13.35 -13.74
N VAL A 140 6.71 12.76 -12.66
CA VAL A 140 7.70 11.66 -12.79
C VAL A 140 7.05 10.28 -12.84
N PHE A 141 5.96 10.08 -12.09
CA PHE A 141 5.39 8.74 -11.86
C PHE A 141 3.89 8.63 -12.25
N GLY A 142 3.26 9.73 -12.65
CA GLY A 142 1.85 9.73 -13.01
C GLY A 142 0.94 9.28 -11.85
N ASN A 143 -0.15 8.62 -12.18
CA ASN A 143 -1.17 8.14 -11.23
C ASN A 143 -0.73 6.94 -10.36
N VAL A 144 0.53 6.51 -10.49
CA VAL A 144 1.06 5.38 -9.69
C VAL A 144 1.46 5.82 -8.28
N ALA A 145 1.79 7.08 -8.10
CA ALA A 145 2.25 7.66 -6.84
C ALA A 145 1.10 8.37 -6.10
N THR A 146 0.98 8.11 -4.80
CA THR A 146 0.00 8.80 -3.96
C THR A 146 0.50 10.19 -3.57
N THR A 147 -0.29 11.21 -3.84
CA THR A 147 -0.04 12.62 -3.51
C THR A 147 -0.50 12.99 -2.09
N ASN A 148 -0.04 14.13 -1.57
CA ASN A 148 -0.54 14.67 -0.29
C ASN A 148 -2.02 15.06 -0.39
N LYS A 149 -2.46 15.55 -1.56
CA LYS A 149 -3.87 15.86 -1.83
C LYS A 149 -4.76 14.63 -1.75
N GLU A 150 -4.37 13.52 -2.39
CA GLU A 150 -5.11 12.24 -2.33
C GLU A 150 -5.12 11.63 -0.91
N LEU A 151 -4.15 11.99 -0.08
CA LEU A 151 -4.10 11.61 1.33
C LEU A 151 -5.00 12.48 2.22
N GLY A 152 -5.62 13.53 1.67
CA GLY A 152 -6.39 14.50 2.45
C GLY A 152 -5.53 15.35 3.41
N LEU A 153 -4.25 15.53 3.10
CA LEU A 153 -3.31 16.30 3.90
C LEU A 153 -3.20 17.78 3.46
N LEU A 154 -3.52 18.05 2.19
CA LEU A 154 -3.64 19.38 1.57
C LEU A 154 -5.08 19.80 1.47
#